data_16997b2089a7d72d8d0ea6f1de2bc183
#
_entry.id   16997b2089a7d72d8d0ea6f1de2bc183
#
_cell.length_a   1.000
_cell.length_b   1.000
_cell.length_c   1.000
_cell.angle_alpha   90.00
_cell.angle_beta   90.00
_cell.angle_gamma   90.00
#
_symmetry.space_group_name_H-M   'P 1'
#
loop_
_entity.id
_entity.type
_entity.pdbx_description
1 polymer ?
#
loop_
_entity_poly.entity_id
_entity_poly.type
_entity_poly.pdbx_seq_one_letter_code
_entity_poly.pdbx_strand_id
1 'polypeptide(L)'
;MKNKFTILGCGSSLGSPWITNYWGNCNKQNKKNLRTRCCAHFQYKNISTLIDTSPDLKAQFKYNNITNVDAVIYTHEHADQTSGIFELRPFFWKNKKKINIYGSKK
;
A
#
# COMPACT_ATOMS: atom_id res chain seq x y z
N MET A 1 -2.80 -10.69 -20.64
CA MET A 1 -2.28 -9.99 -19.47
C MET A 1 -1.86 -10.94 -18.40
N LYS A 2 -0.71 -10.68 -17.81
CA LYS A 2 -0.22 -11.53 -16.72
C LYS A 2 -0.84 -11.12 -15.39
N ASN A 3 -1.12 -12.12 -14.56
CA ASN A 3 -1.48 -11.86 -13.17
C ASN A 3 -0.22 -11.54 -12.38
N LYS A 4 -0.30 -10.57 -11.48
CA LYS A 4 0.88 -10.14 -10.73
C LYS A 4 0.49 -9.76 -9.30
N PHE A 5 1.20 -10.35 -8.34
CA PHE A 5 1.07 -10.00 -6.94
C PHE A 5 2.35 -9.28 -6.52
N THR A 6 2.21 -8.08 -5.95
CA THR A 6 3.35 -7.26 -5.56
C THR A 6 3.26 -6.92 -4.08
N ILE A 7 4.32 -7.19 -3.33
CA ILE A 7 4.47 -6.70 -1.97
C ILE A 7 4.98 -5.26 -2.08
N LEU A 8 4.12 -4.29 -1.75
CA LEU A 8 4.47 -2.87 -1.86
C LEU A 8 5.32 -2.42 -0.68
N GLY A 9 5.10 -3.02 0.47
CA GLY A 9 5.86 -2.76 1.67
C GLY A 9 5.68 -3.88 2.67
N CYS A 10 6.70 -4.12 3.48
CA CYS A 10 6.67 -5.18 4.50
C CYS A 10 7.17 -4.70 5.85
N GLY A 11 7.30 -3.39 6.04
CA GLY A 11 7.71 -2.83 7.31
C GLY A 11 6.60 -2.86 8.35
N SER A 12 7.00 -2.64 9.61
CA SER A 12 6.05 -2.52 10.72
C SER A 12 5.26 -1.22 10.61
N SER A 13 4.42 -0.96 11.61
CA SER A 13 3.58 0.23 11.63
C SER A 13 4.35 1.55 11.54
N LEU A 14 5.61 1.54 11.95
CA LEU A 14 6.47 2.73 11.91
C LEU A 14 7.45 2.71 10.73
N GLY A 15 7.51 1.62 10.00
CA GLY A 15 8.47 1.45 8.92
C GLY A 15 9.89 1.29 9.44
N SER A 16 10.86 1.27 8.53
CA SER A 16 12.28 1.25 8.88
C SER A 16 13.04 2.15 7.92
N PRO A 17 13.75 3.18 8.41
CA PRO A 17 13.78 3.62 9.80
C PRO A 17 12.50 4.32 10.23
N TRP A 18 12.38 4.63 11.52
CA TRP A 18 11.32 5.51 12.00
C TRP A 18 11.56 6.91 11.46
N ILE A 19 10.55 7.75 11.58
CA ILE A 19 10.66 9.16 11.17
C ILE A 19 11.80 9.90 11.90
N THR A 20 12.18 9.41 13.06
CA THR A 20 13.29 9.93 13.85
C THR A 20 14.65 9.44 13.38
N ASN A 21 14.69 8.69 12.27
CA ASN A 21 15.90 8.06 11.75
C ASN A 21 16.46 6.98 12.69
N TYR A 22 15.55 6.32 13.42
CA TYR A 22 15.92 5.21 14.32
C TYR A 22 15.82 3.89 13.55
N TRP A 23 16.91 3.15 13.54
CA TRP A 23 17.04 1.89 12.80
C TRP A 23 17.00 0.64 13.69
N GLY A 24 16.97 0.82 15.03
CA GLY A 24 17.09 -0.31 15.94
C GLY A 24 18.45 -0.99 15.77
N ASN A 25 18.41 -2.31 15.65
CA ASN A 25 19.62 -3.11 15.44
C ASN A 25 20.00 -3.28 13.96
N CYS A 26 19.27 -2.65 13.05
CA CYS A 26 19.54 -2.78 11.63
C CYS A 26 20.73 -1.92 11.20
N ASN A 27 21.50 -2.44 10.26
CA ASN A 27 22.59 -1.69 9.66
C ASN A 27 21.99 -0.66 8.67
N LYS A 28 22.11 0.61 9.00
CA LYS A 28 21.55 1.68 8.17
C LYS A 28 22.23 1.81 6.78
N GLN A 29 23.40 1.22 6.62
CA GLN A 29 24.09 1.24 5.33
C GLN A 29 23.54 0.20 4.36
N ASN A 30 22.80 -0.77 4.85
CA ASN A 30 22.18 -1.80 3.99
C ASN A 30 20.79 -1.34 3.56
N LYS A 31 20.65 -1.03 2.28
CA LYS A 31 19.38 -0.52 1.71
C LYS A 31 18.21 -1.51 1.88
N LYS A 32 18.50 -2.78 2.05
CA LYS A 32 17.45 -3.79 2.29
C LYS A 32 16.75 -3.62 3.63
N ASN A 33 17.35 -2.84 4.54
CA ASN A 33 16.71 -2.52 5.82
C ASN A 33 15.75 -1.33 5.74
N LEU A 34 15.69 -0.68 4.57
CA LEU A 34 14.74 0.40 4.32
C LEU A 34 13.40 -0.22 3.94
N ARG A 35 12.40 -0.08 4.81
CA ARG A 35 11.09 -0.71 4.60
C ARG A 35 9.96 0.28 4.79
N THR A 36 9.08 0.36 3.79
CA THR A 36 7.81 1.11 3.92
C THR A 36 6.79 0.25 4.65
N ARG A 37 5.70 0.87 5.10
CA ARG A 37 4.66 0.18 5.84
C ARG A 37 3.96 -0.86 4.98
N CYS A 38 3.37 -1.84 5.63
CA CYS A 38 2.82 -3.04 4.98
C CYS A 38 1.70 -2.71 4.00
N CYS A 39 1.79 -3.25 2.79
CA CYS A 39 0.78 -3.10 1.76
C CYS A 39 1.07 -4.06 0.62
N ALA A 40 0.03 -4.48 -0.10
CA ALA A 40 0.18 -5.38 -1.23
C ALA A 40 -0.80 -5.02 -2.35
N HIS A 41 -0.49 -5.46 -3.54
CA HIS A 41 -1.29 -5.18 -4.73
C HIS A 41 -1.41 -6.43 -5.58
N PHE A 42 -2.59 -6.67 -6.11
CA PHE A 42 -2.83 -7.82 -6.98
C PHE A 42 -3.47 -7.36 -8.28
N GLN A 43 -2.79 -7.62 -9.39
CA GLN A 43 -3.32 -7.37 -10.72
C GLN A 43 -3.80 -8.70 -11.30
N TYR A 44 -5.10 -8.78 -11.57
CA TYR A 44 -5.70 -9.95 -12.20
C TYR A 44 -6.44 -9.50 -13.44
N LYS A 45 -5.91 -9.83 -14.62
CA LYS A 45 -6.43 -9.34 -15.89
C LYS A 45 -6.52 -7.81 -15.86
N ASN A 46 -7.71 -7.24 -16.02
CA ASN A 46 -7.91 -5.79 -16.00
C ASN A 46 -8.29 -5.24 -14.63
N ILE A 47 -8.28 -6.09 -13.59
CA ILE A 47 -8.73 -5.69 -12.27
C ILE A 47 -7.52 -5.46 -11.37
N SER A 48 -7.46 -4.25 -10.81
CA SER A 48 -6.40 -3.84 -9.89
C SER A 48 -6.98 -3.82 -8.47
N THR A 49 -6.46 -4.68 -7.60
CA THR A 49 -6.92 -4.81 -6.22
C THR A 49 -5.80 -4.48 -5.26
N LEU A 50 -6.10 -3.57 -4.34
CA LEU A 50 -5.17 -3.16 -3.31
C LEU A 50 -5.51 -3.86 -2.00
N ILE A 51 -4.49 -4.37 -1.30
CA ILE A 51 -4.66 -4.98 0.01
C ILE A 51 -4.09 -4.02 1.03
N ASP A 52 -4.96 -3.42 1.82
CA ASP A 52 -4.71 -2.34 2.76
C ASP A 52 -4.27 -1.05 2.04
N THR A 53 -4.38 0.08 2.72
CA THR A 53 -3.94 1.38 2.22
C THR A 53 -2.91 1.95 3.19
N SER A 54 -1.63 1.78 2.86
CA SER A 54 -0.54 2.17 3.76
C SER A 54 -0.34 3.69 3.77
N PRO A 55 0.27 4.23 4.82
CA PRO A 55 0.64 5.65 4.83
C PRO A 55 1.67 6.02 3.75
N ASP A 56 2.35 5.04 3.18
CA ASP A 56 3.36 5.25 2.13
C ASP A 56 2.82 4.99 0.74
N LEU A 57 1.50 4.92 0.58
CA LEU A 57 0.86 4.43 -0.64
C LEU A 57 1.30 5.18 -1.89
N LYS A 58 1.38 6.51 -1.82
CA LYS A 58 1.77 7.31 -2.98
C LYS A 58 3.15 6.92 -3.50
N ALA A 59 4.13 6.81 -2.61
CA ALA A 59 5.49 6.42 -2.98
C ALA A 59 5.51 4.97 -3.50
N GLN A 60 4.78 4.07 -2.85
CA GLN A 60 4.72 2.66 -3.24
C GLN A 60 4.15 2.50 -4.64
N PHE A 61 3.09 3.24 -4.97
CA PHE A 61 2.48 3.21 -6.30
C PHE A 61 3.41 3.77 -7.37
N LYS A 62 4.08 4.88 -7.06
CA LYS A 62 4.99 5.49 -8.01
C LYS A 62 6.18 4.58 -8.31
N TYR A 63 6.73 3.95 -7.28
CA TYR A 63 7.87 3.04 -7.45
C TYR A 63 7.49 1.82 -8.31
N ASN A 64 6.26 1.34 -8.18
CA ASN A 64 5.79 0.14 -8.86
C ASN A 64 4.97 0.43 -10.11
N ASN A 65 4.83 1.68 -10.51
CA ASN A 65 4.07 2.11 -11.70
C ASN A 65 2.62 1.63 -11.68
N ILE A 66 1.99 1.64 -10.51
CA ILE A 66 0.57 1.31 -10.38
C ILE A 66 -0.23 2.57 -10.66
N THR A 67 -1.10 2.51 -11.65
CA THR A 67 -1.83 3.68 -12.13
C THR A 67 -3.34 3.57 -11.99
N ASN A 68 -3.84 2.49 -11.40
CA ASN A 68 -5.27 2.31 -11.20
C ASN A 68 -5.56 1.45 -9.99
N VAL A 69 -6.73 1.64 -9.39
CA VAL A 69 -7.26 0.79 -8.31
C VAL A 69 -8.75 0.63 -8.53
N ASP A 70 -9.20 -0.61 -8.64
CA ASP A 70 -10.62 -0.94 -8.79
C ASP A 70 -11.26 -1.34 -7.48
N ALA A 71 -10.49 -1.95 -6.58
CA ALA A 71 -11.00 -2.45 -5.32
C ALA A 71 -9.93 -2.41 -4.24
N VAL A 72 -10.37 -2.32 -3.00
CA VAL A 72 -9.51 -2.40 -1.81
C VAL A 72 -10.06 -3.48 -0.89
N ILE A 73 -9.19 -4.34 -0.41
CA ILE A 73 -9.52 -5.33 0.62
C ILE A 73 -8.74 -4.96 1.87
N TYR A 74 -9.45 -4.69 2.97
CA TYR A 74 -8.81 -4.38 4.24
C TYR A 74 -8.68 -5.65 5.08
N THR A 75 -7.46 -5.89 5.58
CA THR A 75 -7.22 -7.01 6.49
C THR A 75 -7.73 -6.71 7.89
N HIS A 76 -7.54 -5.47 8.35
CA HIS A 76 -8.05 -5.01 9.64
C HIS A 76 -8.00 -3.48 9.69
N GLU A 77 -8.45 -2.88 10.80
CA GLU A 77 -8.72 -1.45 10.88
C GLU A 77 -7.59 -0.59 11.45
N HIS A 78 -6.42 -1.15 11.74
CA HIS A 78 -5.31 -0.36 12.29
C HIS A 78 -4.91 0.77 11.35
N ALA A 79 -4.35 1.84 11.92
CA ALA A 79 -4.05 3.05 11.15
C ALA A 79 -3.04 2.81 10.03
N ASP A 80 -2.05 1.97 10.25
CA ASP A 80 -1.05 1.68 9.22
C ASP A 80 -1.62 0.88 8.05
N GLN A 81 -2.84 0.30 8.21
CA GLN A 81 -3.56 -0.36 7.12
C GLN A 81 -4.59 0.56 6.45
N THR A 82 -5.05 1.60 7.12
CA THR A 82 -6.18 2.39 6.63
C THR A 82 -5.85 3.84 6.29
N SER A 83 -4.76 4.39 6.82
CA SER A 83 -4.49 5.82 6.73
C SER A 83 -4.18 6.33 5.33
N GLY A 84 -3.85 5.47 4.38
CA GLY A 84 -3.55 5.86 3.01
C GLY A 84 -4.78 6.02 2.11
N ILE A 85 -5.98 5.83 2.64
CA ILE A 85 -7.20 5.79 1.82
C ILE A 85 -7.41 7.07 1.00
N PHE A 86 -7.01 8.23 1.52
CA PHE A 86 -7.20 9.50 0.81
C PHE A 86 -6.36 9.61 -0.45
N GLU A 87 -5.30 8.82 -0.58
CA GLU A 87 -4.51 8.79 -1.80
C GLU A 87 -5.25 8.18 -2.98
N LEU A 88 -6.38 7.54 -2.73
CA LEU A 88 -7.16 6.89 -3.79
C LEU A 88 -8.11 7.85 -4.51
N ARG A 89 -8.30 9.07 -3.99
CA ARG A 89 -9.24 10.02 -4.58
C ARG A 89 -9.01 10.32 -6.06
N PRO A 90 -7.74 10.49 -6.52
CA PRO A 90 -7.51 10.75 -7.95
C PRO A 90 -8.00 9.63 -8.86
N PHE A 91 -8.00 8.39 -8.41
CA PHE A 91 -8.51 7.28 -9.22
C PHE A 91 -10.02 7.41 -9.42
N PHE A 92 -10.76 7.80 -8.37
CA PHE A 92 -12.18 8.09 -8.49
C PHE A 92 -12.42 9.22 -9.49
N TRP A 93 -11.66 10.29 -9.39
CA TRP A 93 -11.81 11.44 -10.28
C TRP A 93 -11.53 11.08 -11.73
N LYS A 94 -10.47 10.32 -11.97
CA LYS A 94 -10.05 9.92 -13.32
C LYS A 94 -11.06 8.97 -13.95
N ASN A 95 -11.50 7.97 -13.22
CA ASN A 95 -12.34 6.90 -13.77
C ASN A 95 -13.83 7.19 -13.68
N LYS A 96 -14.24 8.21 -12.91
CA LYS A 96 -15.65 8.52 -12.66
C LYS A 96 -16.42 7.32 -12.10
N LYS A 97 -15.74 6.49 -11.32
CA LYS A 97 -16.25 5.22 -10.85
C LYS A 97 -15.81 5.00 -9.40
N LYS A 98 -16.75 4.53 -8.59
CA LYS A 98 -16.45 4.24 -7.19
C LYS A 98 -15.49 3.06 -7.06
N ILE A 99 -14.62 3.14 -6.08
CA ILE A 99 -13.72 2.05 -5.72
C ILE A 99 -14.43 1.18 -4.69
N ASN A 100 -14.56 -0.11 -4.97
CA ASN A 100 -15.20 -1.04 -4.04
C ASN A 100 -14.26 -1.33 -2.88
N ILE A 101 -14.79 -1.26 -1.67
CA ILE A 101 -14.02 -1.50 -0.45
C ILE A 101 -14.62 -2.66 0.31
N TYR A 102 -13.78 -3.65 0.61
CA TYR A 102 -14.18 -4.86 1.32
C TYR A 102 -13.43 -4.94 2.64
N GLY A 103 -14.11 -5.36 3.67
CA GLY A 103 -13.51 -5.52 4.99
C GLY A 103 -14.38 -6.39 5.88
N SER A 104 -13.91 -6.64 7.10
CA SER A 104 -14.68 -7.43 8.02
C SER A 104 -15.81 -6.59 8.62
N LYS A 105 -16.82 -7.29 9.14
CA LYS A 105 -17.98 -6.67 9.75
C LYS A 105 -17.68 -5.97 11.07
N LYS A 106 -16.60 -6.40 11.73
CA LYS A 106 -16.25 -5.87 13.05
C LYS A 106 -15.50 -4.57 12.96
#